data_33e290eab1d01835b1d4cede29607216
#
_entry.id   33e290eab1d01835b1d4cede29607216
#
_cell.length_a   1.000
_cell.length_b   1.000
_cell.length_c   1.000
_cell.angle_alpha   90.00
_cell.angle_beta   90.00
_cell.angle_gamma   90.00
#
_symmetry.space_group_name_H-M   'P 1'
#
loop_
_entity.id
_entity.type
_entity.pdbx_description
1 polymer ?
#
loop_
_entity_poly.entity_id
_entity_poly.type
_entity_poly.pdbx_seq_one_letter_code
_entity_poly.pdbx_strand_id
1 'polypeptide(L)'
;EAEEQLRYAASVGATDFVLVANDTGVEWDPQQTAEAIVQSVAEIEAEEGQFDLILFGNESADSGGHQVGIRVAVALSRPAVNGIKGIEVEATDVTARREVEAGYEVYCLQTPAVLGVKEGINLPRYPTMKGRLASKKAEISKRESTAPAGPQQRIRLHQPEETVIETEILGNSSDAAPKIVDLLDDLGVL
;
A
#
# COMPACT_ATOMS: atom_id res chain seq x y z
N GLU A 1 2.08 14.10 12.11
CA GLU A 1 2.47 13.45 10.82
C GLU A 1 1.26 12.78 10.13
N ALA A 2 0.47 11.89 10.79
CA ALA A 2 -0.67 11.23 10.13
C ALA A 2 -1.72 12.22 9.62
N GLU A 3 -2.09 13.25 10.38
CA GLU A 3 -3.00 14.29 9.91
C GLU A 3 -2.46 15.06 8.69
N GLU A 4 -1.15 15.24 8.59
CA GLU A 4 -0.54 15.91 7.44
C GLU A 4 -0.68 15.08 6.16
N GLN A 5 -0.57 13.75 6.28
CA GLN A 5 -0.81 12.84 5.15
C GLN A 5 -2.27 12.87 4.69
N LEU A 6 -3.23 12.90 5.62
CA LEU A 6 -4.65 13.06 5.28
C LEU A 6 -4.92 14.41 4.60
N ARG A 7 -4.32 15.50 5.08
CA ARG A 7 -4.39 16.82 4.44
C ARG A 7 -3.72 16.84 3.06
N TYR A 8 -2.63 16.09 2.89
CA TYR A 8 -2.05 15.94 1.55
C TYR A 8 -3.01 15.22 0.61
N ALA A 9 -3.65 14.13 1.04
CA ALA A 9 -4.68 13.44 0.28
C ALA A 9 -5.84 14.38 -0.10
N ALA A 10 -6.31 15.23 0.84
CA ALA A 10 -7.30 16.26 0.57
C ALA A 10 -6.84 17.23 -0.53
N SER A 11 -5.56 17.58 -0.55
CA SER A 11 -5.03 18.53 -1.54
C SER A 11 -5.01 18.00 -2.97
N VAL A 12 -5.09 16.68 -3.15
CA VAL A 12 -5.12 15.98 -4.45
C VAL A 12 -6.49 15.38 -4.79
N GLY A 13 -7.50 15.59 -3.93
CA GLY A 13 -8.90 15.33 -4.28
C GLY A 13 -9.65 14.30 -3.44
N ALA A 14 -9.08 13.79 -2.35
CA ALA A 14 -9.86 13.04 -1.39
C ALA A 14 -10.87 13.94 -0.67
N THR A 15 -12.03 13.41 -0.29
CA THR A 15 -13.18 14.15 0.24
C THR A 15 -13.39 13.95 1.72
N ASP A 16 -13.21 12.73 2.20
CA ASP A 16 -13.51 12.34 3.57
C ASP A 16 -12.30 11.74 4.25
N PHE A 17 -12.11 12.02 5.53
CA PHE A 17 -10.89 11.70 6.25
C PHE A 17 -11.20 11.13 7.62
N VAL A 18 -10.69 9.94 7.88
CA VAL A 18 -10.79 9.29 9.19
C VAL A 18 -9.39 8.99 9.70
N LEU A 19 -9.10 9.44 10.91
CA LEU A 19 -7.89 9.11 11.65
C LEU A 19 -8.24 8.18 12.81
N VAL A 20 -7.77 6.95 12.73
CA VAL A 20 -7.85 6.03 13.87
C VAL A 20 -6.57 6.17 14.67
N ALA A 21 -6.67 6.76 15.84
CA ALA A 21 -5.53 7.01 16.70
C ALA A 21 -5.16 5.75 17.51
N ASN A 22 -3.84 5.55 17.66
CA ASN A 22 -3.28 4.58 18.59
C ASN A 22 -2.48 5.34 19.65
N ASP A 23 -3.16 5.70 20.73
CA ASP A 23 -2.54 6.49 21.80
C ASP A 23 -1.92 5.60 22.90
N THR A 24 -1.88 4.28 22.69
CA THR A 24 -1.36 3.33 23.71
C THR A 24 0.16 3.32 23.80
N GLY A 25 0.87 3.91 22.84
CA GLY A 25 2.33 3.86 22.74
C GLY A 25 2.88 2.48 22.35
N VAL A 26 2.02 1.50 22.11
CA VAL A 26 2.36 0.16 21.62
C VAL A 26 2.04 0.10 20.15
N GLU A 27 3.01 -0.32 19.34
CA GLU A 27 2.79 -0.50 17.91
C GLU A 27 1.82 -1.65 17.63
N TRP A 28 0.86 -1.41 16.75
CA TRP A 28 -0.08 -2.43 16.33
C TRP A 28 0.57 -3.44 15.39
N ASP A 29 0.26 -4.70 15.60
CA ASP A 29 0.57 -5.73 14.61
C ASP A 29 -0.40 -5.65 13.40
N PRO A 30 -0.13 -6.40 12.31
CA PRO A 30 -1.00 -6.38 11.13
C PRO A 30 -2.44 -6.82 11.40
N GLN A 31 -2.68 -7.66 12.43
CA GLN A 31 -4.03 -8.10 12.80
C GLN A 31 -4.79 -6.97 13.48
N GLN A 32 -4.19 -6.32 14.48
CA GLN A 32 -4.80 -5.17 15.15
C GLN A 32 -5.09 -4.03 14.17
N THR A 33 -4.14 -3.74 13.28
CA THR A 33 -4.33 -2.72 12.24
C THR A 33 -5.51 -3.06 11.33
N ALA A 34 -5.62 -4.31 10.91
CA ALA A 34 -6.74 -4.75 10.07
C ALA A 34 -8.07 -4.67 10.80
N GLU A 35 -8.14 -5.08 12.07
CA GLU A 35 -9.35 -4.99 12.89
C GLU A 35 -9.80 -3.55 13.10
N ALA A 36 -8.88 -2.63 13.36
CA ALA A 36 -9.18 -1.21 13.49
C ALA A 36 -9.75 -0.61 12.20
N ILE A 37 -9.20 -1.02 11.04
CA ILE A 37 -9.72 -0.61 9.73
C ILE A 37 -11.11 -1.21 9.48
N VAL A 38 -11.32 -2.51 9.74
CA VAL A 38 -12.61 -3.18 9.58
C VAL A 38 -13.69 -2.51 10.41
N GLN A 39 -13.38 -2.20 11.68
CA GLN A 39 -14.30 -1.47 12.55
C GLN A 39 -14.68 -0.11 11.94
N SER A 40 -13.71 0.67 11.51
CA SER A 40 -13.96 1.99 10.92
C SER A 40 -14.74 1.90 9.62
N VAL A 41 -14.44 0.92 8.76
CA VAL A 41 -15.17 0.66 7.51
C VAL A 41 -16.62 0.31 7.81
N ALA A 42 -16.86 -0.61 8.75
CA ALA A 42 -18.22 -1.04 9.11
C ALA A 42 -19.07 0.12 9.65
N GLU A 43 -18.48 1.00 10.47
CA GLU A 43 -19.16 2.18 11.00
C GLU A 43 -19.54 3.18 9.89
N ILE A 44 -18.62 3.45 8.95
CA ILE A 44 -18.87 4.34 7.83
C ILE A 44 -19.95 3.75 6.89
N GLU A 45 -19.83 2.46 6.57
CA GLU A 45 -20.79 1.78 5.69
C GLU A 45 -22.20 1.70 6.28
N ALA A 46 -22.31 1.68 7.59
CA ALA A 46 -23.64 1.74 8.26
C ALA A 46 -24.32 3.10 8.09
N GLU A 47 -23.55 4.18 7.93
CA GLU A 47 -24.04 5.54 7.82
C GLU A 47 -24.19 6.00 6.36
N GLU A 48 -23.24 5.63 5.50
CA GLU A 48 -23.10 6.20 4.16
C GLU A 48 -23.33 5.18 3.03
N GLY A 49 -23.41 3.89 3.35
CA GLY A 49 -23.51 2.80 2.38
C GLY A 49 -22.18 2.12 2.10
N GLN A 50 -22.25 0.99 1.42
CA GLN A 50 -21.13 0.11 1.19
C GLN A 50 -20.12 0.72 0.19
N PHE A 51 -18.82 0.63 0.51
CA PHE A 51 -17.75 0.97 -0.43
C PHE A 51 -17.68 -0.04 -1.56
N ASP A 52 -17.65 0.43 -2.79
CA ASP A 52 -17.44 -0.42 -3.97
C ASP A 52 -16.02 -1.00 -3.98
N LEU A 53 -15.02 -0.17 -3.68
CA LEU A 53 -13.62 -0.57 -3.64
C LEU A 53 -12.91 -0.06 -2.40
N ILE A 54 -12.15 -0.94 -1.76
CA ILE A 54 -11.19 -0.59 -0.72
C ILE A 54 -9.79 -0.80 -1.29
N LEU A 55 -8.98 0.26 -1.33
CA LEU A 55 -7.64 0.22 -1.90
C LEU A 55 -6.58 0.28 -0.80
N PHE A 56 -5.61 -0.60 -0.90
CA PHE A 56 -4.43 -0.63 -0.04
C PHE A 56 -3.17 -0.45 -0.87
N GLY A 57 -2.11 0.08 -0.25
CA GLY A 57 -0.77 -0.09 -0.76
C GLY A 57 -0.32 -1.56 -0.70
N ASN A 58 0.73 -1.90 -1.42
CA ASN A 58 1.24 -3.27 -1.46
C ASN A 58 1.86 -3.68 -0.11
N GLU A 59 2.60 -2.78 0.51
CA GLU A 59 3.30 -2.99 1.79
C GLU A 59 3.59 -1.67 2.49
N SER A 60 3.93 -1.72 3.76
CA SER A 60 4.56 -0.59 4.46
C SER A 60 6.08 -0.72 4.38
N ALA A 61 6.78 0.41 4.18
CA ALA A 61 8.23 0.44 4.00
C ALA A 61 9.01 0.02 5.25
N ASP A 62 8.40 0.16 6.42
CA ASP A 62 9.01 -0.14 7.72
C ASP A 62 8.88 -1.60 8.17
N SER A 63 7.74 -2.23 7.92
CA SER A 63 7.46 -3.59 8.39
C SER A 63 7.36 -4.63 7.28
N GLY A 64 7.07 -4.22 6.03
CA GLY A 64 6.99 -5.11 4.88
C GLY A 64 6.02 -6.29 5.04
N GLY A 65 4.97 -6.10 5.84
CA GLY A 65 4.12 -7.21 6.27
C GLY A 65 3.24 -7.82 5.19
N HIS A 66 2.89 -7.09 4.14
CA HIS A 66 2.01 -7.49 3.02
C HIS A 66 0.65 -8.10 3.45
N GLN A 67 0.18 -7.86 4.67
CA GLN A 67 -0.92 -8.64 5.27
C GLN A 67 -2.20 -7.84 5.49
N VAL A 68 -2.11 -6.54 5.78
CA VAL A 68 -3.25 -5.76 6.28
C VAL A 68 -4.43 -5.79 5.31
N GLY A 69 -4.22 -5.50 4.03
CA GLY A 69 -5.29 -5.49 3.03
C GLY A 69 -5.98 -6.84 2.87
N ILE A 70 -5.21 -7.94 2.91
CA ILE A 70 -5.78 -9.31 2.82
C ILE A 70 -6.62 -9.63 4.06
N ARG A 71 -6.13 -9.28 5.25
CA ARG A 71 -6.86 -9.51 6.51
C ARG A 71 -8.17 -8.73 6.54
N VAL A 72 -8.16 -7.48 6.08
CA VAL A 72 -9.38 -6.67 5.94
C VAL A 72 -10.35 -7.31 4.94
N ALA A 73 -9.87 -7.75 3.79
CA ALA A 73 -10.71 -8.40 2.79
C ALA A 73 -11.41 -9.66 3.32
N VAL A 74 -10.65 -10.51 4.02
CA VAL A 74 -11.19 -11.74 4.65
C VAL A 74 -12.22 -11.39 5.71
N ALA A 75 -11.94 -10.43 6.59
CA ALA A 75 -12.86 -10.04 7.65
C ALA A 75 -14.16 -9.43 7.10
N LEU A 76 -14.09 -8.68 5.99
CA LEU A 76 -15.26 -8.12 5.31
C LEU A 76 -15.91 -9.09 4.32
N SER A 77 -15.38 -10.31 4.17
CA SER A 77 -15.84 -11.32 3.20
C SER A 77 -15.91 -10.80 1.76
N ARG A 78 -14.87 -10.05 1.34
CA ARG A 78 -14.75 -9.46 0.01
C ARG A 78 -13.64 -10.13 -0.80
N PRO A 79 -13.82 -10.30 -2.13
CA PRO A 79 -12.75 -10.75 -3.00
C PRO A 79 -11.58 -9.77 -2.96
N ALA A 80 -10.34 -10.30 -3.07
CA ALA A 80 -9.14 -9.48 -3.02
C ALA A 80 -8.09 -9.92 -4.03
N VAL A 81 -7.38 -8.94 -4.60
CA VAL A 81 -6.19 -9.16 -5.42
C VAL A 81 -5.12 -8.15 -5.00
N ASN A 82 -3.91 -8.64 -4.72
CA ASN A 82 -2.76 -7.80 -4.36
C ASN A 82 -1.75 -7.67 -5.50
N GLY A 83 -0.91 -6.65 -5.39
CA GLY A 83 0.22 -6.45 -6.28
C GLY A 83 -0.17 -5.96 -7.67
N ILE A 84 -1.33 -5.31 -7.80
CA ILE A 84 -1.86 -4.88 -9.08
C ILE A 84 -1.23 -3.56 -9.55
N LYS A 85 -1.10 -3.44 -10.88
CA LYS A 85 -0.61 -2.23 -11.58
C LYS A 85 -1.61 -1.67 -12.59
N GLY A 86 -2.80 -2.26 -12.70
CA GLY A 86 -3.87 -1.76 -13.56
C GLY A 86 -5.23 -2.10 -13.01
N ILE A 87 -6.16 -1.13 -13.08
CA ILE A 87 -7.56 -1.29 -12.66
C ILE A 87 -8.42 -0.68 -13.75
N GLU A 88 -9.41 -1.42 -14.20
CA GLU A 88 -10.51 -0.93 -15.02
C GLU A 88 -11.81 -1.27 -14.33
N VAL A 89 -12.73 -0.30 -14.26
CA VAL A 89 -14.04 -0.46 -13.60
C VAL A 89 -15.13 -0.12 -14.58
N GLU A 90 -16.04 -1.08 -14.80
CA GLU A 90 -17.22 -0.90 -15.64
C GLU A 90 -18.45 -1.33 -14.84
N ALA A 91 -19.22 -0.34 -14.39
CA ALA A 91 -20.33 -0.54 -13.45
C ALA A 91 -19.86 -1.28 -12.18
N THR A 92 -20.25 -2.56 -12.01
CA THR A 92 -19.83 -3.40 -10.88
C THR A 92 -18.67 -4.33 -11.20
N ASP A 93 -18.27 -4.43 -12.47
CA ASP A 93 -17.20 -5.30 -12.90
C ASP A 93 -15.84 -4.62 -12.77
N VAL A 94 -14.88 -5.32 -12.19
CA VAL A 94 -13.52 -4.82 -11.93
C VAL A 94 -12.54 -5.76 -12.61
N THR A 95 -11.75 -5.22 -13.54
CA THR A 95 -10.60 -5.91 -14.13
C THR A 95 -9.32 -5.41 -13.49
N ALA A 96 -8.63 -6.27 -12.77
CA ALA A 96 -7.35 -5.97 -12.12
C ALA A 96 -6.21 -6.70 -12.84
N ARG A 97 -5.10 -5.99 -13.10
CA ARG A 97 -3.91 -6.55 -13.76
C ARG A 97 -2.72 -6.56 -12.81
N ARG A 98 -2.12 -7.71 -12.66
CA ARG A 98 -0.89 -7.91 -11.91
C ARG A 98 0.25 -8.28 -12.86
N GLU A 99 1.34 -7.55 -12.78
CA GLU A 99 2.55 -7.84 -13.54
C GLU A 99 3.28 -9.05 -12.92
N VAL A 100 3.66 -9.98 -13.77
CA VAL A 100 4.45 -11.18 -13.43
C VAL A 100 5.57 -11.31 -14.45
N GLU A 101 6.55 -12.17 -14.19
CA GLU A 101 7.73 -12.35 -15.05
C GLU A 101 7.39 -12.64 -16.51
N ALA A 102 6.36 -13.43 -16.78
CA ALA A 102 5.92 -13.81 -18.12
C ALA A 102 4.87 -12.88 -18.76
N GLY A 103 4.53 -11.74 -18.12
CA GLY A 103 3.53 -10.80 -18.63
C GLY A 103 2.55 -10.33 -17.58
N TYR A 104 1.24 -10.49 -17.81
CA TYR A 104 0.19 -10.03 -16.88
C TYR A 104 -0.77 -11.16 -16.55
N GLU A 105 -1.08 -11.28 -15.25
CA GLU A 105 -2.27 -11.98 -14.78
C GLU A 105 -3.44 -11.00 -14.76
N VAL A 106 -4.59 -11.43 -15.28
CA VAL A 106 -5.81 -10.63 -15.34
C VAL A 106 -6.86 -11.26 -14.45
N TYR A 107 -7.38 -10.50 -13.50
CA TYR A 107 -8.41 -10.92 -12.56
C TYR A 107 -9.70 -10.15 -12.84
N CYS A 108 -10.80 -10.87 -12.98
CA CYS A 108 -12.14 -10.31 -13.09
C CYS A 108 -12.87 -10.49 -11.77
N LEU A 109 -13.27 -9.40 -11.16
CA LEU A 109 -13.95 -9.33 -9.87
C LEU A 109 -15.24 -8.53 -10.01
N GLN A 110 -16.09 -8.62 -9.01
CA GLN A 110 -17.23 -7.70 -8.87
C GLN A 110 -17.08 -6.90 -7.58
N THR A 111 -17.61 -5.68 -7.60
CA THR A 111 -17.71 -4.88 -6.36
C THR A 111 -18.76 -5.50 -5.42
N PRO A 112 -18.58 -5.41 -4.10
CA PRO A 112 -17.48 -4.75 -3.39
C PRO A 112 -16.20 -5.60 -3.38
N ALA A 113 -15.04 -4.99 -3.62
CA ALA A 113 -13.75 -5.68 -3.66
C ALA A 113 -12.65 -4.92 -2.90
N VAL A 114 -11.57 -5.64 -2.57
CA VAL A 114 -10.37 -5.09 -1.93
C VAL A 114 -9.17 -5.29 -2.85
N LEU A 115 -8.41 -4.23 -3.11
CA LEU A 115 -7.30 -4.30 -4.05
C LEU A 115 -6.01 -3.74 -3.41
N GLY A 116 -4.93 -4.51 -3.51
CA GLY A 116 -3.59 -4.08 -3.12
C GLY A 116 -2.82 -3.55 -4.33
N VAL A 117 -2.52 -2.26 -4.32
CA VAL A 117 -1.99 -1.50 -5.47
C VAL A 117 -0.50 -1.28 -5.32
N LYS A 118 0.28 -1.56 -6.36
CA LYS A 118 1.69 -1.18 -6.47
C LYS A 118 1.85 0.22 -7.05
N GLU A 119 3.04 0.78 -6.82
CA GLU A 119 3.46 2.03 -7.47
C GLU A 119 3.41 1.92 -9.00
N GLY A 120 3.19 3.07 -9.64
CA GLY A 120 3.15 3.17 -11.11
C GLY A 120 1.80 2.86 -11.74
N ILE A 121 0.74 2.61 -10.95
CA ILE A 121 -0.61 2.37 -11.50
C ILE A 121 -1.14 3.59 -12.29
N ASN A 122 -0.75 4.79 -11.89
CA ASN A 122 -1.01 6.03 -12.61
C ASN A 122 0.02 7.10 -12.26
N LEU A 123 0.10 8.15 -13.07
CA LEU A 123 0.99 9.27 -12.79
C LEU A 123 0.50 10.07 -11.57
N PRO A 124 1.39 10.38 -10.62
CA PRO A 124 1.04 11.18 -9.46
C PRO A 124 0.52 12.57 -9.85
N ARG A 125 -0.54 13.02 -9.20
CA ARG A 125 -1.04 14.38 -9.33
C ARG A 125 -0.39 15.28 -8.29
N TYR A 126 0.00 16.48 -8.72
CA TYR A 126 0.51 17.49 -7.79
C TYR A 126 -0.62 18.37 -7.25
N PRO A 127 -0.57 18.79 -5.98
CA PRO A 127 -1.56 19.65 -5.38
C PRO A 127 -1.64 21.01 -6.11
N THR A 128 -2.83 21.39 -6.55
CA THR A 128 -3.11 22.75 -7.06
C THR A 128 -3.18 23.76 -5.92
N MET A 129 -3.07 25.06 -6.20
CA MET A 129 -3.28 26.11 -5.20
C MET A 129 -4.67 26.01 -4.54
N LYS A 130 -5.71 25.70 -5.33
CA LYS A 130 -7.07 25.48 -4.81
C LYS A 130 -7.12 24.25 -3.89
N GLY A 131 -6.48 23.14 -4.27
CA GLY A 131 -6.38 21.94 -3.45
C GLY A 131 -5.67 22.19 -2.12
N ARG A 132 -4.55 22.93 -2.13
CA ARG A 132 -3.82 23.31 -0.90
C ARG A 132 -4.65 24.19 0.04
N LEU A 133 -5.49 25.08 -0.50
CA LEU A 133 -6.40 25.89 0.33
C LEU A 133 -7.55 25.04 0.90
N ALA A 134 -8.09 24.13 0.11
CA ALA A 134 -9.14 23.21 0.55
C ALA A 134 -8.64 22.26 1.65
N SER A 135 -7.43 21.72 1.51
CA SER A 135 -6.83 20.79 2.49
C SER A 135 -6.67 21.40 3.89
N LYS A 136 -6.44 22.71 4.00
CA LYS A 136 -6.38 23.41 5.30
C LYS A 136 -7.71 23.43 6.04
N LYS A 137 -8.82 23.32 5.32
CA LYS A 137 -10.19 23.34 5.85
C LYS A 137 -10.80 21.94 5.97
N ALA A 138 -10.06 20.90 5.54
CA ALA A 138 -10.53 19.53 5.60
C ALA A 138 -10.78 19.13 7.06
N GLU A 139 -11.98 18.65 7.34
CA GLU A 139 -12.36 18.10 8.63
C GLU A 139 -11.89 16.65 8.69
N ILE A 140 -11.19 16.29 9.75
CA ILE A 140 -10.67 14.94 9.97
C ILE A 140 -11.42 14.35 11.15
N SER A 141 -12.23 13.34 10.89
CA SER A 141 -12.92 12.57 11.92
C SER A 141 -11.89 11.73 12.68
N LYS A 142 -11.84 11.89 14.01
CA LYS A 142 -10.97 11.08 14.87
C LYS A 142 -11.80 9.96 15.49
N ARG A 143 -11.30 8.74 15.39
CA ARG A 143 -11.90 7.54 15.98
C ARG A 143 -10.89 6.83 16.86
N GLU A 144 -11.37 6.19 17.88
CA GLU A 144 -10.57 5.29 18.71
C GLU A 144 -10.82 3.85 18.28
N SER A 145 -9.75 3.05 18.23
CA SER A 145 -9.91 1.62 17.98
C SER A 145 -10.16 0.87 19.26
N THR A 146 -11.15 -0.01 19.22
CA THR A 146 -11.40 -1.01 20.28
C THR A 146 -10.81 -2.37 19.94
N ALA A 147 -9.97 -2.46 18.87
CA ALA A 147 -9.34 -3.70 18.48
C ALA A 147 -8.53 -4.29 19.64
N PRO A 148 -8.66 -5.60 19.93
CA PRO A 148 -7.93 -6.24 21.00
C PRO A 148 -6.43 -6.25 20.71
N ALA A 149 -5.62 -6.50 21.73
CA ALA A 149 -4.18 -6.68 21.56
C ALA A 149 -3.90 -7.83 20.60
N GLY A 150 -3.04 -7.57 19.61
CA GLY A 150 -2.65 -8.57 18.62
C GLY A 150 -1.79 -9.70 19.21
N PRO A 151 -1.72 -10.83 18.52
CA PRO A 151 -0.93 -11.97 18.98
C PRO A 151 0.58 -11.79 18.81
N GLN A 152 1.01 -10.74 18.12
CA GLN A 152 2.43 -10.49 17.85
C GLN A 152 2.94 -9.29 18.66
N GLN A 153 4.13 -9.42 19.19
CA GLN A 153 4.81 -8.33 19.89
C GLN A 153 6.24 -8.20 19.38
N ARG A 154 6.66 -6.97 19.10
CA ARG A 154 8.06 -6.69 18.80
C ARG A 154 8.90 -6.90 20.05
N ILE A 155 9.81 -7.85 20.01
CA ILE A 155 10.72 -8.15 21.14
C ILE A 155 11.90 -7.19 21.13
N ARG A 156 12.54 -7.01 19.95
CA ARG A 156 13.68 -6.11 19.76
C ARG A 156 13.95 -5.86 18.28
N LEU A 157 14.63 -4.77 18.01
CA LEU A 157 15.31 -4.52 16.74
C LEU A 157 16.80 -4.81 16.94
N HIS A 158 17.42 -5.38 15.92
CA HIS A 158 18.87 -5.51 15.87
C HIS A 158 19.36 -5.19 14.45
N GLN A 159 20.55 -4.63 14.37
CA GLN A 159 21.18 -4.36 13.08
C GLN A 159 21.55 -5.72 12.44
N PRO A 160 21.28 -5.93 11.15
CA PRO A 160 21.73 -7.13 10.46
C PRO A 160 23.26 -7.17 10.45
N GLU A 161 23.81 -8.37 10.35
CA GLU A 161 25.25 -8.53 10.17
C GLU A 161 25.66 -7.85 8.84
N GLU A 162 26.77 -7.12 8.89
CA GLU A 162 27.31 -6.51 7.69
C GLU A 162 27.78 -7.60 6.73
N THR A 163 27.09 -7.71 5.60
CA THR A 163 27.54 -8.55 4.50
C THR A 163 28.62 -7.78 3.76
N VAL A 164 29.85 -8.27 3.79
CA VAL A 164 30.93 -7.70 2.98
C VAL A 164 30.59 -8.00 1.52
N ILE A 165 30.10 -6.99 0.81
CA ILE A 165 29.89 -7.07 -0.64
C ILE A 165 31.21 -6.65 -1.27
N GLU A 166 31.93 -7.60 -1.84
CA GLU A 166 33.09 -7.30 -2.68
C GLU A 166 32.61 -6.72 -4.01
N THR A 167 32.76 -5.41 -4.14
CA THR A 167 32.43 -4.71 -5.38
C THR A 167 33.63 -4.76 -6.31
N GLU A 168 33.51 -5.44 -7.45
CA GLU A 168 34.51 -5.40 -8.50
C GLU A 168 34.27 -4.21 -9.41
N ILE A 169 35.28 -3.36 -9.56
CA ILE A 169 35.25 -2.22 -10.49
C ILE A 169 35.80 -2.69 -11.82
N LEU A 170 34.95 -2.90 -12.80
CA LEU A 170 35.31 -3.39 -14.14
C LEU A 170 36.04 -2.35 -15.00
N GLY A 171 35.97 -1.07 -14.64
CA GLY A 171 36.64 0.04 -15.30
C GLY A 171 35.93 1.38 -15.08
N ASN A 172 36.59 2.49 -15.48
CA ASN A 172 36.09 3.86 -15.30
C ASN A 172 35.74 4.55 -16.64
N SER A 173 35.73 3.83 -17.75
CA SER A 173 35.50 4.38 -19.08
C SER A 173 34.64 3.44 -19.91
N SER A 174 34.37 3.81 -21.17
CA SER A 174 33.69 2.97 -22.15
C SER A 174 34.34 1.59 -22.37
N ASP A 175 35.61 1.43 -22.03
CA ASP A 175 36.34 0.15 -22.16
C ASP A 175 35.84 -0.92 -21.16
N ALA A 176 35.04 -0.52 -20.17
CA ALA A 176 34.36 -1.44 -19.27
C ALA A 176 33.15 -2.14 -19.93
N ALA A 177 32.58 -1.56 -21.00
CA ALA A 177 31.36 -2.09 -21.59
C ALA A 177 31.48 -3.55 -22.09
N PRO A 178 32.55 -4.00 -22.79
CA PRO A 178 32.70 -5.41 -23.16
C PRO A 178 32.70 -6.33 -21.92
N LYS A 179 33.41 -5.96 -20.87
CA LYS A 179 33.49 -6.78 -19.64
C LYS A 179 32.13 -6.90 -18.93
N ILE A 180 31.30 -5.85 -19.01
CA ILE A 180 29.92 -5.90 -18.47
C ILE A 180 29.09 -6.88 -19.28
N VAL A 181 29.22 -6.85 -20.63
CA VAL A 181 28.51 -7.78 -21.51
C VAL A 181 28.93 -9.22 -21.20
N ASP A 182 30.25 -9.48 -21.13
CA ASP A 182 30.78 -10.80 -20.81
C ASP A 182 30.24 -11.30 -19.44
N LEU A 183 30.20 -10.42 -18.43
CA LEU A 183 29.67 -10.77 -17.11
C LEU A 183 28.17 -11.07 -17.14
N LEU A 184 27.38 -10.32 -17.92
CA LEU A 184 25.95 -10.56 -18.06
C LEU A 184 25.66 -11.88 -18.81
N ASP A 185 26.49 -12.21 -19.79
CA ASP A 185 26.41 -13.49 -20.51
C ASP A 185 26.76 -14.66 -19.57
N ASP A 186 27.85 -14.54 -18.80
CA ASP A 186 28.25 -15.53 -17.78
C ASP A 186 27.17 -15.76 -16.72
N LEU A 187 26.40 -14.73 -16.36
CA LEU A 187 25.28 -14.78 -15.43
C LEU A 187 23.97 -15.30 -16.05
N GLY A 188 23.96 -15.52 -17.39
CA GLY A 188 22.77 -15.98 -18.11
C GLY A 188 21.62 -14.95 -18.16
N VAL A 189 21.97 -13.66 -18.17
CA VAL A 189 21.01 -12.53 -18.22
C VAL A 189 20.81 -12.04 -19.65
N LEU A 190 21.74 -12.35 -20.56
CA LEU A 190 21.69 -12.05 -22.00
C LEU A 190 21.40 -13.28 -22.82
#